data_f9d4c947ac22b77ca951db941305ddb6
#
_entry.id   f9d4c947ac22b77ca951db941305ddb6
#
_cell.length_a   1.000
_cell.length_b   1.000
_cell.length_c   1.000
_cell.angle_alpha   90.00
_cell.angle_beta   90.00
_cell.angle_gamma   90.00
#
_symmetry.space_group_name_H-M   'P 1'
#
loop_
_entity.id
_entity.type
_entity.pdbx_description
1 polymer ?
#
loop_
_entity_poly.entity_id
_entity_poly.type
_entity_poly.pdbx_seq_one_letter_code
_entity_poly.pdbx_strand_id
1 'polypeptide(L)'
;VFSAHEDDKADYSADVAALSAGGSATLAVLGYADTGGRGIIAASEDTGAFTDYVFGDGMISEVTSGAIADGSWGAKPSPSAELQAAWEVVATAGGVDGKGVYSGESYDAMALIILAAQAAGSTDRAAIQAEVMNVANAPGIKCAAGELGTCLKYISGGLPVDYVGATGVELDAVGTPNGSYAEQEVIAGAFSTVKVHN
;
A
#
# COMPACT_ATOMS: atom_id res chain seq x y z
N VAL A 1 8.25 -11.93 22.02
CA VAL A 1 9.26 -12.75 21.29
C VAL A 1 9.19 -12.34 19.83
N PHE A 2 10.31 -12.31 19.14
CA PHE A 2 10.42 -11.99 17.71
C PHE A 2 11.25 -13.08 17.03
N SER A 3 10.85 -13.49 15.82
CA SER A 3 11.63 -14.37 14.95
C SER A 3 11.57 -13.86 13.52
N ALA A 4 12.71 -13.83 12.84
CA ALA A 4 12.73 -13.68 11.41
C ALA A 4 12.42 -15.04 10.77
N HIS A 5 11.68 -15.02 9.66
CA HIS A 5 11.40 -16.23 8.89
C HIS A 5 12.05 -16.14 7.49
N GLU A 6 12.31 -17.29 6.91
CA GLU A 6 12.72 -17.41 5.51
C GLU A 6 11.45 -17.45 4.63
N ASP A 7 11.52 -16.83 3.46
CA ASP A 7 10.46 -16.93 2.45
C ASP A 7 10.40 -18.36 1.88
N ASP A 8 9.21 -18.78 1.48
CA ASP A 8 8.94 -20.07 0.81
C ASP A 8 9.50 -21.32 1.53
N LYS A 9 9.63 -21.25 2.86
CA LYS A 9 10.02 -22.40 3.67
C LYS A 9 8.92 -23.48 3.63
N ALA A 10 9.32 -24.73 3.53
CA ALA A 10 8.38 -25.85 3.40
C ALA A 10 7.55 -26.11 4.68
N ASP A 11 8.05 -25.70 5.85
CA ASP A 11 7.41 -25.92 7.16
C ASP A 11 7.82 -24.83 8.15
N TYR A 12 6.84 -24.20 8.77
CA TYR A 12 7.00 -23.13 9.77
C TYR A 12 6.68 -23.58 11.20
N SER A 13 6.37 -24.88 11.44
CA SER A 13 5.93 -25.38 12.73
C SER A 13 6.93 -25.12 13.85
N ALA A 14 8.24 -25.23 13.56
CA ALA A 14 9.28 -24.96 14.54
C ALA A 14 9.37 -23.47 14.92
N ASP A 15 9.18 -22.58 13.95
CA ASP A 15 9.19 -21.12 14.18
C ASP A 15 7.98 -20.71 15.02
N VAL A 16 6.81 -21.23 14.67
CA VAL A 16 5.56 -21.01 15.41
C VAL A 16 5.64 -21.54 16.83
N ALA A 17 6.19 -22.75 17.03
CA ALA A 17 6.39 -23.33 18.36
C ALA A 17 7.36 -22.49 19.21
N ALA A 18 8.42 -21.95 18.61
CA ALA A 18 9.37 -21.08 19.32
C ALA A 18 8.70 -19.76 19.74
N LEU A 19 7.86 -19.18 18.89
CA LEU A 19 7.12 -17.94 19.18
C LEU A 19 6.06 -18.15 20.28
N SER A 20 5.37 -19.29 20.27
CA SER A 20 4.32 -19.62 21.26
C SER A 20 4.85 -19.73 22.69
N ALA A 21 6.15 -20.02 22.86
CA ALA A 21 6.80 -20.01 24.16
C ALA A 21 6.75 -18.62 24.85
N GLY A 22 6.45 -17.56 24.13
CA GLY A 22 6.20 -16.23 24.67
C GLY A 22 4.86 -16.07 25.42
N GLY A 23 3.95 -17.03 25.32
CA GLY A 23 2.69 -17.08 26.07
C GLY A 23 1.60 -16.12 25.58
N SER A 24 1.76 -15.49 24.41
CA SER A 24 0.71 -14.67 23.79
C SER A 24 -0.25 -15.55 22.99
N ALA A 25 -1.54 -15.20 22.97
CA ALA A 25 -2.52 -15.79 22.08
C ALA A 25 -2.53 -15.11 20.69
N THR A 26 -1.87 -13.96 20.55
CA THR A 26 -1.84 -13.17 19.33
C THR A 26 -0.48 -13.28 18.65
N LEU A 27 -0.50 -13.53 17.34
CA LEU A 27 0.68 -13.54 16.46
C LEU A 27 0.65 -12.36 15.50
N ALA A 28 1.68 -11.51 15.52
CA ALA A 28 1.89 -10.51 14.49
C ALA A 28 2.70 -11.13 13.34
N VAL A 29 2.14 -11.09 12.12
CA VAL A 29 2.78 -11.60 10.90
C VAL A 29 3.10 -10.43 9.98
N LEU A 30 4.38 -10.06 9.90
CA LEU A 30 4.89 -8.96 9.09
C LEU A 30 5.68 -9.56 7.90
N GLY A 31 4.98 -9.81 6.82
CA GLY A 31 5.52 -10.44 5.62
C GLY A 31 4.52 -10.37 4.46
N TYR A 32 4.68 -11.26 3.50
CA TYR A 32 3.76 -11.37 2.37
C TYR A 32 3.04 -12.71 2.40
N ALA A 33 1.74 -12.70 2.04
CA ALA A 33 0.89 -13.88 2.11
C ALA A 33 1.41 -15.04 1.26
N ASP A 34 1.89 -14.76 0.07
CA ASP A 34 2.30 -15.73 -0.97
C ASP A 34 3.78 -16.16 -0.89
N THR A 35 4.62 -15.50 -0.09
CA THR A 35 6.03 -15.88 0.11
C THR A 35 6.34 -16.47 1.49
N GLY A 36 5.33 -17.00 2.17
CA GLY A 36 5.51 -17.67 3.48
C GLY A 36 4.44 -17.35 4.51
N GLY A 37 3.79 -16.18 4.42
CA GLY A 37 2.80 -15.75 5.39
C GLY A 37 1.67 -16.75 5.60
N ARG A 38 1.13 -17.33 4.51
CA ARG A 38 0.10 -18.39 4.60
C ARG A 38 0.61 -19.65 5.26
N GLY A 39 1.85 -20.03 5.01
CA GLY A 39 2.48 -21.19 5.66
C GLY A 39 2.61 -20.99 7.16
N ILE A 40 2.94 -19.78 7.61
CA ILE A 40 3.00 -19.42 9.04
C ILE A 40 1.60 -19.51 9.66
N ILE A 41 0.56 -18.98 9.02
CA ILE A 41 -0.82 -19.08 9.52
C ILE A 41 -1.25 -20.54 9.60
N ALA A 42 -1.07 -21.34 8.54
CA ALA A 42 -1.43 -22.75 8.53
C ALA A 42 -0.72 -23.53 9.63
N ALA A 43 0.59 -23.35 9.81
CA ALA A 43 1.35 -23.97 10.91
C ALA A 43 0.84 -23.53 12.29
N SER A 44 0.41 -22.28 12.42
CA SER A 44 -0.18 -21.77 13.66
C SER A 44 -1.54 -22.41 13.97
N GLU A 45 -2.39 -22.55 12.98
CA GLU A 45 -3.69 -23.21 13.09
C GLU A 45 -3.54 -24.70 13.44
N ASP A 46 -2.66 -25.41 12.73
CA ASP A 46 -2.38 -26.83 12.95
C ASP A 46 -1.88 -27.10 14.38
N THR A 47 -1.09 -26.21 14.96
CA THR A 47 -0.57 -26.33 16.31
C THR A 47 -1.53 -25.79 17.38
N GLY A 48 -2.51 -24.99 17.01
CA GLY A 48 -3.38 -24.24 17.92
C GLY A 48 -2.62 -23.25 18.82
N ALA A 49 -1.45 -22.81 18.37
CA ALA A 49 -0.54 -21.99 19.16
C ALA A 49 -1.04 -20.55 19.35
N PHE A 50 -1.77 -20.04 18.37
CA PHE A 50 -2.32 -18.68 18.37
C PHE A 50 -3.77 -18.70 17.88
N THR A 51 -4.57 -17.78 18.40
CA THR A 51 -6.00 -17.65 18.08
C THR A 51 -6.34 -16.33 17.38
N ASP A 52 -5.44 -15.35 17.49
CA ASP A 52 -5.64 -14.02 16.94
C ASP A 52 -4.41 -13.59 16.15
N TYR A 53 -4.62 -12.85 15.08
CA TYR A 53 -3.54 -12.41 14.22
C TYR A 53 -3.58 -10.90 13.98
N VAL A 54 -2.39 -10.31 13.85
CA VAL A 54 -2.19 -8.92 13.43
C VAL A 54 -1.30 -8.90 12.21
N PHE A 55 -1.72 -8.18 11.17
CA PHE A 55 -1.10 -8.25 9.87
C PHE A 55 -0.51 -6.91 9.42
N GLY A 56 0.66 -6.98 8.79
CA GLY A 56 1.11 -5.95 7.86
C GLY A 56 0.33 -6.02 6.55
N ASP A 57 0.47 -4.98 5.75
CA ASP A 57 -0.21 -4.80 4.47
C ASP A 57 0.01 -5.93 3.46
N GLY A 58 1.22 -6.50 3.41
CA GLY A 58 1.56 -7.64 2.55
C GLY A 58 0.80 -8.93 2.86
N MET A 59 0.16 -9.03 4.02
CA MET A 59 -0.69 -10.15 4.41
C MET A 59 -2.16 -9.94 4.05
N ILE A 60 -2.57 -8.68 3.78
CA ILE A 60 -3.97 -8.32 3.51
C ILE A 60 -4.27 -8.49 2.02
N SER A 61 -4.73 -9.67 1.64
CA SER A 61 -5.12 -10.00 0.28
C SER A 61 -6.26 -11.01 0.27
N GLU A 62 -6.97 -11.15 -0.86
CA GLU A 62 -7.98 -12.18 -1.04
C GLU A 62 -7.41 -13.60 -0.88
N VAL A 63 -6.12 -13.73 -1.17
CA VAL A 63 -5.38 -14.98 -1.07
C VAL A 63 -5.17 -15.43 0.37
N THR A 64 -5.19 -14.50 1.32
CA THR A 64 -5.03 -14.77 2.75
C THR A 64 -6.39 -15.00 3.42
N SER A 65 -7.47 -14.40 2.90
CA SER A 65 -8.81 -14.58 3.44
C SER A 65 -9.29 -16.03 3.31
N GLY A 66 -9.98 -16.52 4.32
CA GLY A 66 -10.53 -17.89 4.36
C GLY A 66 -9.73 -18.90 5.17
N ALA A 67 -8.47 -18.60 5.54
CA ALA A 67 -7.64 -19.43 6.43
C ALA A 67 -7.35 -18.75 7.77
N ILE A 68 -8.02 -17.62 8.09
CA ILE A 68 -7.68 -16.78 9.21
C ILE A 68 -8.89 -16.60 10.11
N ALA A 69 -8.68 -16.66 11.42
CA ALA A 69 -9.73 -16.49 12.42
C ALA A 69 -10.42 -15.12 12.31
N ASP A 70 -11.75 -15.11 12.38
CA ASP A 70 -12.54 -13.90 12.48
C ASP A 70 -12.10 -13.05 13.68
N GLY A 71 -12.08 -11.73 13.52
CA GLY A 71 -11.58 -10.78 14.50
C GLY A 71 -10.07 -10.48 14.36
N SER A 72 -9.35 -11.22 13.53
CA SER A 72 -7.97 -10.85 13.18
C SER A 72 -7.97 -9.57 12.34
N TRP A 73 -6.94 -8.74 12.49
CA TRP A 73 -6.94 -7.42 11.89
C TRP A 73 -5.57 -7.00 11.34
N GLY A 74 -5.55 -5.95 10.57
CA GLY A 74 -4.35 -5.34 10.03
C GLY A 74 -4.63 -3.99 9.41
N ALA A 75 -3.62 -3.39 8.82
CA ALA A 75 -3.75 -2.12 8.13
C ALA A 75 -3.03 -2.16 6.78
N LYS A 76 -3.62 -1.49 5.79
CA LYS A 76 -3.00 -1.28 4.48
C LYS A 76 -3.13 0.18 4.06
N PRO A 77 -2.22 0.71 3.23
CA PRO A 77 -2.45 1.98 2.56
C PRO A 77 -3.78 1.97 1.81
N SER A 78 -4.50 3.05 1.91
CA SER A 78 -5.78 3.20 1.21
C SER A 78 -6.10 4.69 1.05
N PRO A 79 -6.36 5.19 -0.14
CA PRO A 79 -6.84 6.55 -0.30
C PRO A 79 -8.23 6.70 0.33
N SER A 80 -8.71 7.94 0.42
CA SER A 80 -10.10 8.19 0.81
C SER A 80 -11.06 7.48 -0.16
N ALA A 81 -12.27 7.16 0.29
CA ALA A 81 -13.28 6.50 -0.55
C ALA A 81 -13.57 7.27 -1.86
N GLU A 82 -13.51 8.62 -1.80
CA GLU A 82 -13.72 9.48 -2.97
C GLU A 82 -12.57 9.34 -3.97
N LEU A 83 -11.32 9.38 -3.52
CA LEU A 83 -10.16 9.22 -4.38
C LEU A 83 -10.08 7.80 -4.95
N GLN A 84 -10.39 6.78 -4.14
CA GLN A 84 -10.45 5.39 -4.60
C GLN A 84 -11.47 5.22 -5.73
N ALA A 85 -12.68 5.76 -5.56
CA ALA A 85 -13.72 5.69 -6.59
C ALA A 85 -13.30 6.43 -7.89
N ALA A 86 -12.66 7.59 -7.77
CA ALA A 86 -12.14 8.32 -8.92
C ALA A 86 -11.02 7.54 -9.63
N TRP A 87 -10.10 6.94 -8.87
CA TRP A 87 -9.03 6.11 -9.40
C TRP A 87 -9.56 4.88 -10.15
N GLU A 88 -10.55 4.17 -9.61
CA GLU A 88 -11.13 2.98 -10.26
C GLU A 88 -11.70 3.31 -11.66
N VAL A 89 -12.27 4.50 -11.85
CA VAL A 89 -12.72 4.94 -13.17
C VAL A 89 -11.54 5.10 -14.13
N VAL A 90 -10.47 5.76 -13.71
CA VAL A 90 -9.26 5.97 -14.52
C VAL A 90 -8.58 4.65 -14.85
N ALA A 91 -8.40 3.78 -13.86
CA ALA A 91 -7.78 2.48 -13.99
C ALA A 91 -8.56 1.58 -14.98
N THR A 92 -9.89 1.51 -14.81
CA THR A 92 -10.77 0.74 -15.70
C THR A 92 -10.68 1.24 -17.15
N ALA A 93 -10.66 2.56 -17.35
CA ALA A 93 -10.48 3.13 -18.69
C ALA A 93 -9.10 2.78 -19.29
N GLY A 94 -8.09 2.59 -18.45
CA GLY A 94 -6.76 2.13 -18.84
C GLY A 94 -6.60 0.61 -18.94
N GLY A 95 -7.65 -0.17 -18.65
CA GLY A 95 -7.60 -1.64 -18.67
C GLY A 95 -6.82 -2.24 -17.49
N VAL A 96 -6.75 -1.53 -16.36
CA VAL A 96 -6.02 -1.93 -15.14
C VAL A 96 -7.01 -2.14 -14.00
N ASP A 97 -6.70 -3.09 -13.10
CA ASP A 97 -7.46 -3.26 -11.86
C ASP A 97 -7.14 -2.11 -10.88
N GLY A 98 -8.10 -1.22 -10.67
CA GLY A 98 -7.98 -0.11 -9.73
C GLY A 98 -8.15 -0.50 -8.26
N LYS A 99 -8.53 -1.75 -7.96
CA LYS A 99 -8.72 -2.26 -6.59
C LYS A 99 -7.51 -2.98 -6.05
N GLY A 100 -6.55 -3.33 -6.91
CA GLY A 100 -5.31 -3.97 -6.52
C GLY A 100 -4.57 -3.15 -5.47
N VAL A 101 -3.98 -3.84 -4.48
CA VAL A 101 -3.14 -3.19 -3.46
C VAL A 101 -2.00 -2.44 -4.15
N TYR A 102 -1.76 -1.20 -3.75
CA TYR A 102 -0.78 -0.27 -4.35
C TYR A 102 -1.02 0.12 -5.82
N SER A 103 -2.20 -0.14 -6.37
CA SER A 103 -2.52 0.23 -7.76
C SER A 103 -2.44 1.75 -7.97
N GLY A 104 -3.09 2.53 -7.10
CA GLY A 104 -3.05 3.99 -7.13
C GLY A 104 -1.67 4.55 -6.82
N GLU A 105 -1.02 4.03 -5.79
CA GLU A 105 0.32 4.43 -5.35
C GLU A 105 1.37 4.19 -6.44
N SER A 106 1.29 3.08 -7.16
CA SER A 106 2.20 2.78 -8.27
C SER A 106 2.01 3.74 -9.45
N TYR A 107 0.76 4.08 -9.75
CA TYR A 107 0.44 5.10 -10.74
C TYR A 107 1.00 6.46 -10.33
N ASP A 108 0.79 6.88 -9.10
CA ASP A 108 1.24 8.17 -8.58
C ASP A 108 2.77 8.26 -8.55
N ALA A 109 3.45 7.21 -8.14
CA ALA A 109 4.92 7.17 -8.14
C ALA A 109 5.50 7.40 -9.54
N MET A 110 4.92 6.76 -10.57
CA MET A 110 5.36 6.96 -11.95
C MET A 110 4.97 8.35 -12.47
N ALA A 111 3.78 8.84 -12.17
CA ALA A 111 3.32 10.17 -12.56
C ALA A 111 4.23 11.27 -11.99
N LEU A 112 4.62 11.18 -10.72
CA LEU A 112 5.55 12.11 -10.09
C LEU A 112 6.90 12.15 -10.81
N ILE A 113 7.47 10.98 -11.15
CA ILE A 113 8.74 10.91 -11.89
C ILE A 113 8.62 11.59 -13.26
N ILE A 114 7.51 11.35 -13.97
CA ILE A 114 7.27 11.93 -15.30
C ILE A 114 7.11 13.45 -15.21
N LEU A 115 6.33 13.95 -14.25
CA LEU A 115 6.11 15.38 -14.04
C LEU A 115 7.41 16.07 -13.61
N ALA A 116 8.17 15.47 -12.70
CA ALA A 116 9.46 15.99 -12.25
C ALA A 116 10.50 16.02 -13.39
N ALA A 117 10.54 14.99 -14.24
CA ALA A 117 11.41 14.99 -15.42
C ALA A 117 11.05 16.11 -16.41
N GLN A 118 9.74 16.36 -16.61
CA GLN A 118 9.27 17.48 -17.43
C GLN A 118 9.65 18.83 -16.81
N ALA A 119 9.49 18.99 -15.51
CA ALA A 119 9.85 20.23 -14.79
C ALA A 119 11.38 20.48 -14.85
N ALA A 120 12.17 19.43 -14.66
CA ALA A 120 13.63 19.50 -14.79
C ALA A 120 14.12 19.74 -16.23
N GLY A 121 13.29 19.47 -17.24
CA GLY A 121 13.72 19.45 -18.65
C GLY A 121 14.86 18.43 -18.89
N SER A 122 14.94 17.35 -18.09
CA SER A 122 16.07 16.44 -18.04
C SER A 122 15.64 15.02 -17.65
N THR A 123 16.41 14.03 -18.10
CA THR A 123 16.30 12.62 -17.66
C THR A 123 17.38 12.24 -16.64
N ASP A 124 18.20 13.20 -16.20
CA ASP A 124 19.16 12.97 -15.12
C ASP A 124 18.46 12.77 -13.77
N ARG A 125 18.89 11.74 -13.04
CA ARG A 125 18.23 11.35 -11.78
C ARG A 125 18.29 12.43 -10.71
N ALA A 126 19.41 13.14 -10.61
CA ALA A 126 19.54 14.19 -9.60
C ALA A 126 18.69 15.42 -9.95
N ALA A 127 18.55 15.74 -11.25
CA ALA A 127 17.68 16.81 -11.73
C ALA A 127 16.19 16.45 -11.47
N ILE A 128 15.78 15.21 -11.76
CA ILE A 128 14.42 14.73 -11.47
C ILE A 128 14.13 14.79 -9.96
N GLN A 129 15.04 14.28 -9.14
CA GLN A 129 14.90 14.28 -7.68
C GLN A 129 14.69 15.69 -7.13
N ALA A 130 15.37 16.68 -7.65
CA ALA A 130 15.26 18.08 -7.22
C ALA A 130 13.86 18.67 -7.49
N GLU A 131 13.13 18.14 -8.48
CA GLU A 131 11.80 18.63 -8.85
C GLU A 131 10.64 17.84 -8.25
N VAL A 132 10.87 16.65 -7.67
CA VAL A 132 9.78 15.81 -7.12
C VAL A 132 8.92 16.59 -6.13
N MET A 133 9.54 17.25 -5.16
CA MET A 133 8.82 18.03 -4.15
C MET A 133 8.04 19.21 -4.73
N ASN A 134 8.57 19.81 -5.79
CA ASN A 134 7.97 20.98 -6.45
C ASN A 134 6.72 20.61 -7.24
N VAL A 135 6.64 19.39 -7.77
CA VAL A 135 5.47 18.92 -8.53
C VAL A 135 4.46 18.17 -7.66
N ALA A 136 4.91 17.63 -6.52
CA ALA A 136 4.05 16.87 -5.61
C ALA A 136 3.21 17.74 -4.68
N ASN A 137 3.68 18.95 -4.37
CA ASN A 137 3.11 19.78 -3.31
C ASN A 137 2.65 21.15 -3.84
N ALA A 138 1.72 21.75 -3.11
CA ALA A 138 1.35 23.17 -3.31
C ALA A 138 2.58 24.11 -3.12
N PRO A 139 2.60 25.27 -3.81
CA PRO A 139 1.52 25.82 -4.64
C PRO A 139 1.56 25.37 -6.08
N GLY A 140 0.39 25.18 -6.68
CA GLY A 140 0.29 24.81 -8.10
C GLY A 140 -1.14 24.58 -8.57
N ILE A 141 -1.28 24.25 -9.86
CA ILE A 141 -2.54 23.84 -10.44
C ILE A 141 -2.75 22.37 -10.08
N LYS A 142 -3.88 22.05 -9.45
CA LYS A 142 -4.19 20.68 -9.03
C LYS A 142 -4.29 19.75 -10.24
N CYS A 143 -3.64 18.60 -10.11
CA CYS A 143 -3.55 17.54 -11.11
C CYS A 143 -4.06 16.23 -10.52
N ALA A 144 -5.21 15.77 -10.99
CA ALA A 144 -5.79 14.50 -10.55
C ALA A 144 -5.26 13.30 -11.37
N ALA A 145 -5.55 12.09 -10.91
CA ALA A 145 -5.31 10.89 -11.70
C ALA A 145 -6.04 10.97 -13.06
N GLY A 146 -5.39 10.48 -14.12
CA GLY A 146 -5.89 10.57 -15.50
C GLY A 146 -5.61 11.90 -16.21
N GLU A 147 -5.17 12.94 -15.50
CA GLU A 147 -4.90 14.27 -16.10
C GLU A 147 -3.41 14.48 -16.45
N LEU A 148 -2.56 13.47 -16.37
CA LEU A 148 -1.11 13.57 -16.55
C LEU A 148 -0.72 14.35 -17.81
N GLY A 149 -1.39 14.11 -18.95
CA GLY A 149 -1.11 14.81 -20.19
C GLY A 149 -1.44 16.32 -20.15
N THR A 150 -2.42 16.73 -19.37
CA THR A 150 -2.77 18.14 -19.13
C THR A 150 -1.76 18.79 -18.20
N CYS A 151 -1.34 18.10 -17.14
CA CYS A 151 -0.33 18.58 -16.19
C CYS A 151 1.03 18.79 -16.85
N LEU A 152 1.42 17.91 -17.76
CA LEU A 152 2.64 18.07 -18.57
C LEU A 152 2.59 19.35 -19.44
N LYS A 153 1.41 19.70 -19.97
CA LYS A 153 1.23 20.95 -20.73
C LYS A 153 1.36 22.18 -19.84
N TYR A 154 0.85 22.13 -18.61
CA TYR A 154 1.02 23.23 -17.64
C TYR A 154 2.52 23.45 -17.35
N ILE A 155 3.26 22.40 -17.02
CA ILE A 155 4.71 22.49 -16.77
C ILE A 155 5.44 23.02 -18.01
N SER A 156 5.12 22.51 -19.20
CA SER A 156 5.73 22.99 -20.47
C SER A 156 5.45 24.47 -20.73
N GLY A 157 4.31 24.97 -20.25
CA GLY A 157 3.94 26.39 -20.30
C GLY A 157 4.54 27.24 -19.18
N GLY A 158 5.38 26.68 -18.32
CA GLY A 158 6.01 27.38 -17.19
C GLY A 158 5.07 27.58 -15.99
N LEU A 159 3.97 26.82 -15.90
CA LEU A 159 3.03 26.89 -14.81
C LEU A 159 3.34 25.80 -13.76
N PRO A 160 3.32 26.13 -12.46
CA PRO A 160 3.49 25.14 -11.41
C PRO A 160 2.27 24.22 -11.30
N VAL A 161 2.53 22.96 -10.95
CA VAL A 161 1.48 21.96 -10.66
C VAL A 161 1.54 21.54 -9.20
N ASP A 162 0.42 21.04 -8.72
CA ASP A 162 0.20 20.43 -7.40
C ASP A 162 -0.46 19.06 -7.67
N TYR A 163 0.36 18.00 -7.64
CA TYR A 163 -0.10 16.68 -8.04
C TYR A 163 -0.85 15.97 -6.91
N VAL A 164 -2.15 15.86 -7.07
CA VAL A 164 -3.04 15.15 -6.14
C VAL A 164 -3.09 13.65 -6.42
N GLY A 165 -3.06 13.28 -7.71
CA GLY A 165 -3.02 11.89 -8.15
C GLY A 165 -4.25 11.06 -7.80
N ALA A 166 -4.00 9.75 -7.68
CA ALA A 166 -4.98 8.74 -7.31
C ALA A 166 -5.14 8.62 -5.79
N THR A 167 -4.10 8.94 -5.02
CA THR A 167 -4.04 8.68 -3.57
C THR A 167 -4.08 9.95 -2.72
N GLY A 168 -4.10 11.13 -3.32
CA GLY A 168 -4.03 12.40 -2.60
C GLY A 168 -2.60 12.70 -2.16
N VAL A 169 -1.68 12.67 -3.12
CA VAL A 169 -0.23 12.84 -2.84
C VAL A 169 0.07 14.18 -2.21
N GLU A 170 0.73 14.12 -1.07
CA GLU A 170 1.39 15.22 -0.37
C GLU A 170 2.65 14.66 0.27
N LEU A 171 3.80 15.25 0.02
CA LEU A 171 5.07 14.80 0.57
C LEU A 171 5.53 15.73 1.70
N ASP A 172 5.97 15.16 2.81
CA ASP A 172 6.60 15.94 3.88
C ASP A 172 8.03 16.42 3.48
N ALA A 173 8.67 17.15 4.37
CA ALA A 173 9.99 17.75 4.12
C ALA A 173 11.12 16.74 3.81
N VAL A 174 10.91 15.46 4.09
CA VAL A 174 11.87 14.38 3.81
C VAL A 174 11.42 13.47 2.67
N GLY A 175 10.28 13.79 2.04
CA GLY A 175 9.73 13.04 0.90
C GLY A 175 8.86 11.84 1.30
N THR A 176 8.42 11.76 2.55
CA THR A 176 7.48 10.74 2.99
C THR A 176 6.06 11.17 2.60
N PRO A 177 5.27 10.31 1.94
CA PRO A 177 3.90 10.64 1.62
C PRO A 177 3.04 10.68 2.88
N ASN A 178 2.22 11.71 3.00
CA ASN A 178 1.08 11.70 3.92
C ASN A 178 0.05 10.73 3.35
N GLY A 179 -0.23 9.65 4.08
CA GLY A 179 -1.10 8.59 3.61
C GLY A 179 -2.28 8.34 4.53
N SER A 180 -3.40 7.97 3.95
CA SER A 180 -4.51 7.36 4.66
C SER A 180 -4.31 5.85 4.73
N TYR A 181 -4.82 5.22 5.79
CA TYR A 181 -4.71 3.78 6.00
C TYR A 181 -6.09 3.19 6.30
N ALA A 182 -6.40 2.08 5.65
CA ALA A 182 -7.59 1.31 5.96
C ALA A 182 -7.26 0.25 7.02
N GLU A 183 -8.00 0.30 8.12
CA GLU A 183 -8.07 -0.78 9.09
C GLU A 183 -8.92 -1.91 8.50
N GLN A 184 -8.35 -3.10 8.47
CA GLN A 184 -8.95 -4.30 7.92
C GLN A 184 -9.23 -5.28 9.05
N GLU A 185 -10.41 -5.87 9.08
CA GLU A 185 -10.77 -6.94 9.99
C GLU A 185 -11.23 -8.17 9.19
N VAL A 186 -10.90 -9.35 9.66
CA VAL A 186 -11.45 -10.60 9.11
C VAL A 186 -12.85 -10.78 9.64
N ILE A 187 -13.85 -10.74 8.75
CA ILE A 187 -15.27 -10.90 9.04
C ILE A 187 -15.82 -11.96 8.10
N ALA A 188 -16.35 -13.04 8.67
CA ALA A 188 -16.87 -14.19 7.91
C ALA A 188 -15.83 -14.77 6.93
N GLY A 189 -14.57 -14.84 7.38
CA GLY A 189 -13.46 -15.41 6.62
C GLY A 189 -12.89 -14.51 5.50
N ALA A 190 -13.25 -13.22 5.46
CA ALA A 190 -12.76 -12.28 4.47
C ALA A 190 -12.33 -10.95 5.10
N PHE A 191 -11.27 -10.33 4.54
CA PHE A 191 -10.89 -8.99 4.94
C PHE A 191 -11.95 -7.96 4.55
N SER A 192 -12.34 -7.15 5.50
CA SER A 192 -13.30 -6.06 5.34
C SER A 192 -12.72 -4.77 5.91
N THR A 193 -12.84 -3.67 5.17
CA THR A 193 -12.44 -2.36 5.68
C THR A 193 -13.46 -1.92 6.74
N VAL A 194 -13.00 -1.74 7.98
CA VAL A 194 -13.85 -1.26 9.08
C VAL A 194 -13.69 0.24 9.32
N LYS A 195 -12.53 0.80 8.96
CA LYS A 195 -12.27 2.23 9.09
C LYS A 195 -11.15 2.69 8.18
N VAL A 196 -11.22 3.93 7.71
CA VAL A 196 -10.12 4.63 7.05
C VAL A 196 -9.64 5.75 7.99
N HIS A 197 -8.35 5.78 8.25
CA HIS A 197 -7.67 6.78 9.05
C HIS A 197 -6.92 7.73 8.10
N ASN A 198 -7.17 9.03 8.25
CA ASN A 198 -6.52 10.11 7.50
C ASN A 198 -5.53 10.85 8.38
#